data_d00c9673cd26b28e8aaee47434fb1fc0
#
_entry.id   d00c9673cd26b28e8aaee47434fb1fc0
#
_cell.length_a   1.000
_cell.length_b   1.000
_cell.length_c   1.000
_cell.angle_alpha   90.00
_cell.angle_beta   90.00
_cell.angle_gamma   90.00
#
_symmetry.space_group_name_H-M   'P 1'
#
loop_
_entity.id
_entity.type
_entity.pdbx_description
1 polymer ?
#
loop_
_entity_poly.entity_id
_entity_poly.type
_entity_poly.pdbx_seq_one_letter_code
_entity_poly.pdbx_strand_id
1 'polypeptide(L)'
;MKKILLHIAAILTFTSCGVEHKEITCSDNCISFIKNYERCSLTKYKDNYGYSIGYGHLIKKGESFDRITKEQADSLFIVDINTYVLPAVRRIVKKLKFEPTQGLIDGLTSLIYNCGEKGLTKTTFYDRLLKSRATPDNTWREDDKNFTLAALKECRIPAKKTGLQESILNRRNMEKSIINETFKF
;
A
#
# COMPACT_ATOMS: atom_id res chain seq x y z
N MET A 1 46.62 20.63 -32.69
CA MET A 1 46.16 19.29 -32.25
C MET A 1 46.10 19.27 -30.74
N LYS A 2 44.89 19.40 -30.15
CA LYS A 2 44.68 19.43 -28.70
C LYS A 2 44.44 17.99 -28.24
N LYS A 3 45.31 17.47 -27.35
CA LYS A 3 45.18 16.16 -26.71
C LYS A 3 44.11 16.27 -25.63
N ILE A 4 43.02 15.51 -25.80
CA ILE A 4 41.96 15.33 -24.77
C ILE A 4 42.47 14.27 -23.79
N LEU A 5 42.74 14.68 -22.55
CA LEU A 5 43.09 13.79 -21.45
C LEU A 5 41.82 13.20 -20.89
N LEU A 6 41.60 11.89 -21.11
CA LEU A 6 40.49 11.14 -20.56
C LEU A 6 40.82 10.80 -19.08
N HIS A 7 40.16 11.44 -18.13
CA HIS A 7 40.26 11.04 -16.73
C HIS A 7 39.31 9.88 -16.51
N ILE A 8 39.84 8.67 -16.36
CA ILE A 8 39.13 7.50 -15.89
C ILE A 8 39.00 7.66 -14.37
N ALA A 9 37.82 8.07 -13.91
CA ALA A 9 37.50 8.03 -12.50
C ALA A 9 37.27 6.55 -12.11
N ALA A 10 38.21 6.01 -11.32
CA ALA A 10 38.03 4.70 -10.71
C ALA A 10 36.88 4.78 -9.69
N ILE A 11 35.74 4.19 -10.04
CA ILE A 11 34.64 3.97 -9.10
C ILE A 11 35.07 2.88 -8.14
N LEU A 12 35.53 3.29 -6.96
CA LEU A 12 35.69 2.39 -5.81
C LEU A 12 34.32 1.90 -5.39
N THR A 13 33.96 0.69 -5.82
CA THR A 13 32.80 -0.04 -5.28
C THR A 13 33.14 -0.45 -3.86
N PHE A 14 32.67 0.34 -2.90
CA PHE A 14 32.55 -0.13 -1.53
C PHE A 14 31.51 -1.25 -1.51
N THR A 15 31.95 -2.49 -1.47
CA THR A 15 31.13 -3.63 -1.07
C THR A 15 30.89 -3.49 0.42
N SER A 16 29.92 -2.65 0.79
CA SER A 16 29.29 -2.71 2.08
C SER A 16 28.59 -4.07 2.15
N CYS A 17 28.99 -4.92 3.10
CA CYS A 17 28.25 -6.09 3.53
C CYS A 17 27.01 -5.57 4.25
N GLY A 18 26.06 -4.99 3.50
CA GLY A 18 24.76 -4.54 3.96
C GLY A 18 23.79 -5.68 3.74
N VAL A 19 23.10 -6.08 4.79
CA VAL A 19 21.87 -6.85 4.70
C VAL A 19 21.04 -6.21 3.59
N GLU A 20 20.82 -6.92 2.48
CA GLU A 20 19.92 -6.48 1.41
C GLU A 20 18.54 -6.33 2.03
N HIS A 21 18.18 -5.12 2.45
CA HIS A 21 16.81 -4.83 2.80
C HIS A 21 15.97 -4.98 1.53
N LYS A 22 15.24 -6.08 1.42
CA LYS A 22 14.29 -6.32 0.33
C LYS A 22 13.45 -5.05 0.15
N GLU A 23 13.49 -4.50 -1.04
CA GLU A 23 12.73 -3.28 -1.35
C GLU A 23 11.24 -3.55 -1.16
N ILE A 24 10.58 -2.71 -0.36
CA ILE A 24 9.13 -2.83 -0.13
C ILE A 24 8.41 -2.20 -1.32
N THR A 25 7.83 -3.06 -2.15
CA THR A 25 7.07 -2.72 -3.35
C THR A 25 5.68 -3.33 -3.31
N CYS A 26 4.74 -2.74 -4.03
CA CYS A 26 3.42 -3.29 -4.27
C CYS A 26 3.48 -4.26 -5.45
N SER A 27 2.89 -5.45 -5.32
CA SER A 27 2.81 -6.41 -6.42
C SER A 27 1.82 -5.96 -7.51
N ASP A 28 1.99 -6.45 -8.75
CA ASP A 28 1.04 -6.19 -9.84
C ASP A 28 -0.37 -6.70 -9.51
N ASN A 29 -0.45 -7.79 -8.78
CA ASN A 29 -1.69 -8.34 -8.28
C ASN A 29 -2.39 -7.38 -7.31
N CYS A 30 -1.65 -6.80 -6.38
CA CYS A 30 -2.18 -5.79 -5.47
C CYS A 30 -2.64 -4.53 -6.20
N ILE A 31 -1.87 -4.06 -7.19
CA ILE A 31 -2.24 -2.94 -8.06
C ILE A 31 -3.59 -3.22 -8.74
N SER A 32 -3.74 -4.39 -9.37
CA SER A 32 -4.96 -4.81 -10.04
C SER A 32 -6.13 -4.91 -9.07
N PHE A 33 -5.90 -5.48 -7.88
CA PHE A 33 -6.90 -5.57 -6.83
C PHE A 33 -7.42 -4.20 -6.40
N ILE A 34 -6.54 -3.25 -6.09
CA ILE A 34 -6.95 -1.90 -5.66
C ILE A 34 -7.72 -1.19 -6.76
N LYS A 35 -7.24 -1.23 -8.01
CA LYS A 35 -7.92 -0.61 -9.16
C LYS A 35 -9.34 -1.13 -9.35
N ASN A 36 -9.57 -2.43 -9.15
CA ASN A 36 -10.89 -3.03 -9.27
C ASN A 36 -11.87 -2.53 -8.20
N TYR A 37 -11.38 -2.25 -6.99
CA TYR A 37 -12.23 -1.74 -5.90
C TYR A 37 -12.48 -0.23 -5.96
N GLU A 38 -11.48 0.56 -6.37
CA GLU A 38 -11.57 2.03 -6.32
C GLU A 38 -12.40 2.63 -7.46
N ARG A 39 -12.72 1.87 -8.50
CA ARG A 39 -13.36 2.37 -9.71
C ARG A 39 -12.57 3.53 -10.32
N CYS A 40 -12.72 3.80 -11.60
CA CYS A 40 -11.98 4.87 -12.27
C CYS A 40 -12.94 5.93 -12.79
N SER A 41 -12.78 7.18 -12.35
CA SER A 41 -13.47 8.33 -12.93
C SER A 41 -12.51 9.12 -13.80
N LEU A 42 -12.78 9.21 -15.10
CA LEU A 42 -11.96 10.01 -16.03
C LEU A 42 -12.31 11.51 -16.01
N THR A 43 -13.33 11.90 -15.25
CA THR A 43 -13.71 13.29 -14.99
C THR A 43 -13.60 13.58 -13.50
N LYS A 44 -13.22 14.81 -13.17
CA LYS A 44 -13.14 15.22 -11.77
C LYS A 44 -14.51 15.13 -11.08
N TYR A 45 -14.52 14.74 -9.83
CA TYR A 45 -15.71 14.71 -8.98
C TYR A 45 -15.40 15.26 -7.60
N LYS A 46 -16.41 15.75 -6.92
CA LYS A 46 -16.28 16.27 -5.55
C LYS A 46 -16.44 15.14 -4.55
N ASP A 47 -15.53 15.04 -3.60
CA ASP A 47 -15.62 14.16 -2.45
C ASP A 47 -15.58 14.95 -1.12
N ASN A 48 -15.39 14.27 0.01
CA ASN A 48 -15.35 14.90 1.33
C ASN A 48 -14.10 15.75 1.58
N TYR A 49 -13.06 15.59 0.78
CA TYR A 49 -11.75 16.23 0.96
C TYR A 49 -11.44 17.27 -0.11
N GLY A 50 -12.24 17.34 -1.18
CA GLY A 50 -12.03 18.26 -2.27
C GLY A 50 -12.52 17.72 -3.61
N TYR A 51 -11.68 17.83 -4.63
CA TYR A 51 -11.93 17.24 -5.94
C TYR A 51 -10.96 16.10 -6.17
N SER A 52 -11.50 14.99 -6.68
CA SER A 52 -10.73 13.79 -7.01
C SER A 52 -10.94 13.37 -8.45
N ILE A 53 -9.99 12.58 -9.01
CA ILE A 53 -10.02 12.05 -10.37
C ILE A 53 -9.32 10.69 -10.43
N GLY A 54 -9.50 9.96 -11.51
CA GLY A 54 -8.90 8.64 -11.70
C GLY A 54 -9.40 7.63 -10.68
N TYR A 55 -8.50 6.97 -9.99
CA TYR A 55 -8.79 5.98 -8.93
C TYR A 55 -8.87 6.61 -7.52
N GLY A 56 -9.28 7.85 -7.42
CA GLY A 56 -9.38 8.57 -6.15
C GLY A 56 -8.21 9.50 -5.89
N HIS A 57 -7.42 9.85 -6.91
CA HIS A 57 -6.38 10.86 -6.77
C HIS A 57 -6.98 12.20 -6.35
N LEU A 58 -6.61 12.70 -5.18
CA LEU A 58 -7.02 14.02 -4.70
C LEU A 58 -6.25 15.10 -5.45
N ILE A 59 -6.96 15.95 -6.18
CA ILE A 59 -6.38 17.06 -6.95
C ILE A 59 -5.83 18.11 -5.98
N LYS A 60 -4.52 18.38 -6.04
CA LYS A 60 -3.79 19.26 -5.12
C LYS A 60 -3.68 20.67 -5.68
N LYS A 61 -3.28 21.59 -4.82
CA LYS A 61 -2.95 22.97 -5.24
C LYS A 61 -1.83 22.92 -6.28
N GLY A 62 -2.08 23.52 -7.44
CA GLY A 62 -1.16 23.54 -8.59
C GLY A 62 -1.43 22.46 -9.64
N GLU A 63 -2.31 21.50 -9.35
CA GLU A 63 -2.82 20.55 -10.33
C GLU A 63 -4.14 21.07 -10.93
N SER A 64 -4.35 20.81 -12.22
CA SER A 64 -5.58 21.21 -12.94
C SER A 64 -6.02 20.06 -13.84
N PHE A 65 -7.03 19.32 -13.38
CA PHE A 65 -7.63 18.22 -14.12
C PHE A 65 -9.15 18.41 -14.17
N ASP A 66 -9.72 18.50 -15.38
CA ASP A 66 -11.17 18.38 -15.57
C ASP A 66 -11.51 17.01 -16.13
N ARG A 67 -10.70 16.51 -17.05
CA ARG A 67 -10.77 15.18 -17.65
C ARG A 67 -9.38 14.66 -17.92
N ILE A 68 -9.19 13.34 -17.75
CA ILE A 68 -7.94 12.62 -18.03
C ILE A 68 -8.20 11.39 -18.89
N THR A 69 -7.15 10.83 -19.49
CA THR A 69 -7.21 9.53 -20.15
C THR A 69 -7.07 8.39 -19.14
N LYS A 70 -7.30 7.16 -19.58
CA LYS A 70 -7.12 5.97 -18.75
C LYS A 70 -5.66 5.80 -18.35
N GLU A 71 -4.72 6.05 -19.26
CA GLU A 71 -3.28 5.98 -19.04
C GLU A 71 -2.81 7.04 -18.04
N GLN A 72 -3.39 8.24 -18.10
CA GLN A 72 -3.13 9.28 -17.10
C GLN A 72 -3.66 8.88 -15.72
N ALA A 73 -4.87 8.28 -15.65
CA ALA A 73 -5.40 7.76 -14.39
C ALA A 73 -4.50 6.66 -13.81
N ASP A 74 -4.00 5.75 -14.65
CA ASP A 74 -3.07 4.70 -14.25
C ASP A 74 -1.74 5.28 -13.73
N SER A 75 -1.22 6.31 -14.40
CA SER A 75 0.00 7.01 -13.98
C SER A 75 -0.18 7.72 -12.63
N LEU A 76 -1.28 8.45 -12.43
CA LEU A 76 -1.60 9.11 -11.15
C LEU A 76 -1.73 8.10 -10.02
N PHE A 77 -2.37 6.96 -10.28
CA PHE A 77 -2.50 5.88 -9.31
C PHE A 77 -1.13 5.37 -8.84
N ILE A 78 -0.20 5.10 -9.76
CA ILE A 78 1.16 4.64 -9.42
C ILE A 78 1.94 5.73 -8.67
N VAL A 79 1.77 6.99 -9.04
CA VAL A 79 2.36 8.12 -8.31
C VAL A 79 1.84 8.15 -6.86
N ASP A 80 0.54 7.98 -6.64
CA ASP A 80 -0.04 7.98 -5.28
C ASP A 80 0.45 6.79 -4.45
N ILE A 81 0.50 5.59 -5.04
CA ILE A 81 1.07 4.40 -4.39
C ILE A 81 2.50 4.68 -3.92
N ASN A 82 3.36 5.17 -4.80
CA ASN A 82 4.78 5.37 -4.51
C ASN A 82 5.04 6.55 -3.56
N THR A 83 4.25 7.62 -3.67
CA THR A 83 4.48 8.86 -2.91
C THR A 83 3.86 8.86 -1.52
N TYR A 84 2.69 8.22 -1.35
CA TYR A 84 1.93 8.29 -0.10
C TYR A 84 1.76 6.93 0.58
N VAL A 85 1.44 5.89 -0.20
CA VAL A 85 1.06 4.60 0.37
C VAL A 85 2.29 3.79 0.80
N LEU A 86 3.22 3.52 -0.10
CA LEU A 86 4.41 2.74 0.22
C LEU A 86 5.30 3.36 1.31
N PRO A 87 5.50 4.67 1.40
CA PRO A 87 6.19 5.27 2.55
C PRO A 87 5.49 4.99 3.88
N ALA A 88 4.14 4.96 3.91
CA ALA A 88 3.38 4.60 5.10
C ALA A 88 3.53 3.10 5.43
N VAL A 89 3.46 2.22 4.42
CA VAL A 89 3.75 0.78 4.58
C VAL A 89 5.14 0.58 5.19
N ARG A 90 6.17 1.23 4.64
CA ARG A 90 7.56 1.15 5.15
C ARG A 90 7.67 1.58 6.62
N ARG A 91 6.94 2.63 7.02
CA ARG A 91 6.91 3.06 8.44
C ARG A 91 6.29 2.02 9.36
N ILE A 92 5.26 1.31 8.89
CA ILE A 92 4.61 0.24 9.67
C ILE A 92 5.51 -0.97 9.74
N VAL A 93 6.04 -1.43 8.61
CA VAL A 93 6.91 -2.61 8.51
C VAL A 93 8.14 -2.47 9.42
N LYS A 94 8.76 -1.29 9.49
CA LYS A 94 9.89 -1.03 10.39
C LYS A 94 9.57 -1.23 11.88
N LYS A 95 8.31 -1.29 12.27
CA LYS A 95 7.87 -1.51 13.66
C LYS A 95 7.53 -2.97 13.95
N LEU A 96 7.49 -3.83 12.93
CA LEU A 96 7.20 -5.25 13.10
C LEU A 96 8.35 -5.96 13.78
N LYS A 97 8.03 -7.03 14.49
CA LYS A 97 9.00 -7.90 15.19
C LYS A 97 9.29 -9.18 14.39
N PHE A 98 8.89 -9.23 13.13
CA PHE A 98 9.03 -10.36 12.22
C PHE A 98 9.19 -9.83 10.79
N GLU A 99 9.73 -10.67 9.90
CA GLU A 99 9.89 -10.33 8.48
C GLU A 99 8.53 -10.34 7.78
N PRO A 100 8.13 -9.25 7.09
CA PRO A 100 6.84 -9.20 6.40
C PRO A 100 6.88 -10.05 5.12
N THR A 101 5.83 -10.81 4.88
CA THR A 101 5.60 -11.45 3.58
C THR A 101 5.12 -10.43 2.54
N GLN A 102 5.22 -10.76 1.24
CA GLN A 102 4.65 -9.91 0.18
C GLN A 102 3.14 -9.73 0.37
N GLY A 103 2.43 -10.78 0.79
CA GLY A 103 1.00 -10.70 1.09
C GLY A 103 0.67 -9.67 2.18
N LEU A 104 1.48 -9.59 3.24
CA LEU A 104 1.28 -8.56 4.27
C LEU A 104 1.55 -7.15 3.72
N ILE A 105 2.60 -6.98 2.91
CA ILE A 105 2.91 -5.69 2.25
C ILE A 105 1.75 -5.26 1.36
N ASP A 106 1.22 -6.15 0.54
CA ASP A 106 0.10 -5.90 -0.37
C ASP A 106 -1.20 -5.59 0.39
N GLY A 107 -1.49 -6.35 1.44
CA GLY A 107 -2.64 -6.09 2.30
C GLY A 107 -2.58 -4.73 3.00
N LEU A 108 -1.41 -4.36 3.55
CA LEU A 108 -1.18 -3.03 4.13
C LEU A 108 -1.31 -1.93 3.08
N THR A 109 -0.80 -2.16 1.86
CA THR A 109 -0.92 -1.22 0.74
C THR A 109 -2.39 -0.96 0.41
N SER A 110 -3.21 -2.01 0.26
CA SER A 110 -4.65 -1.86 0.01
C SER A 110 -5.39 -1.16 1.15
N LEU A 111 -5.09 -1.52 2.41
CA LEU A 111 -5.70 -0.89 3.58
C LEU A 111 -5.38 0.60 3.66
N ILE A 112 -4.11 0.97 3.47
CA ILE A 112 -3.68 2.37 3.53
C ILE A 112 -4.25 3.16 2.35
N TYR A 113 -4.30 2.59 1.15
CA TYR A 113 -4.93 3.26 0.00
C TYR A 113 -6.40 3.59 0.30
N ASN A 114 -7.13 2.67 0.94
CA ASN A 114 -8.55 2.81 1.22
C ASN A 114 -8.87 3.74 2.41
N CYS A 115 -8.17 3.60 3.55
CA CYS A 115 -8.52 4.34 4.77
C CYS A 115 -7.44 5.33 5.24
N GLY A 116 -6.33 5.43 4.51
CA GLY A 116 -5.18 6.23 4.89
C GLY A 116 -4.41 5.65 6.09
N GLU A 117 -3.16 6.08 6.26
CA GLU A 117 -2.32 5.66 7.39
C GLU A 117 -2.97 6.01 8.74
N LYS A 118 -3.50 7.24 8.87
CA LYS A 118 -4.16 7.68 10.12
C LYS A 118 -5.43 6.88 10.44
N GLY A 119 -6.14 6.40 9.41
CA GLY A 119 -7.29 5.52 9.58
C GLY A 119 -6.86 4.14 10.08
N LEU A 120 -5.86 3.56 9.43
CA LEU A 120 -5.34 2.24 9.79
C LEU A 120 -4.75 2.20 11.21
N THR A 121 -3.96 3.20 11.60
CA THR A 121 -3.29 3.24 12.91
C THR A 121 -4.24 3.36 14.11
N LYS A 122 -5.52 3.63 13.89
CA LYS A 122 -6.56 3.67 14.93
C LYS A 122 -7.34 2.36 15.07
N THR A 123 -6.96 1.31 14.34
CA THR A 123 -7.69 0.05 14.31
C THR A 123 -7.12 -0.99 15.27
N THR A 124 -7.99 -1.87 15.77
CA THR A 124 -7.59 -3.06 16.53
C THR A 124 -6.62 -3.95 15.74
N PHE A 125 -6.79 -4.01 14.41
CA PHE A 125 -5.87 -4.74 13.53
C PHE A 125 -4.43 -4.23 13.67
N TYR A 126 -4.23 -2.91 13.60
CA TYR A 126 -2.91 -2.31 13.71
C TYR A 126 -2.27 -2.57 15.08
N ASP A 127 -3.04 -2.42 16.17
CA ASP A 127 -2.55 -2.68 17.52
C ASP A 127 -2.11 -4.14 17.71
N ARG A 128 -2.88 -5.09 17.18
CA ARG A 128 -2.55 -6.52 17.23
C ARG A 128 -1.34 -6.81 16.35
N LEU A 129 -1.25 -6.22 15.15
CA LEU A 129 -0.11 -6.39 14.24
C LEU A 129 1.20 -6.00 14.92
N LEU A 130 1.25 -4.86 15.62
CA LEU A 130 2.46 -4.39 16.31
C LEU A 130 2.81 -5.24 17.57
N LYS A 131 1.84 -5.92 18.17
CA LYS A 131 2.04 -6.82 19.29
C LYS A 131 2.40 -8.24 18.87
N SER A 132 2.25 -8.57 17.60
CA SER A 132 2.54 -9.90 17.07
C SER A 132 4.02 -10.27 17.24
N ARG A 133 4.26 -11.54 17.44
CA ARG A 133 5.59 -12.11 17.71
C ARG A 133 6.14 -12.81 16.48
N ALA A 134 7.46 -12.87 16.40
CA ALA A 134 8.17 -13.70 15.45
C ALA A 134 8.25 -15.16 15.93
N THR A 135 8.42 -16.06 14.97
CA THR A 135 8.93 -17.41 15.16
C THR A 135 10.47 -17.38 15.27
N PRO A 136 11.14 -18.49 15.62
CA PRO A 136 12.61 -18.55 15.64
C PRO A 136 13.27 -18.23 14.29
N ASP A 137 12.61 -18.50 13.18
CA ASP A 137 13.04 -18.21 11.79
C ASP A 137 12.60 -16.81 11.32
N ASN A 138 12.20 -15.92 12.24
CA ASN A 138 11.79 -14.55 11.99
C ASN A 138 10.53 -14.39 11.11
N THR A 139 9.68 -15.39 11.01
CA THR A 139 8.38 -15.27 10.34
C THR A 139 7.27 -14.84 11.30
N TRP A 140 6.13 -14.42 10.77
CA TRP A 140 4.96 -14.06 11.58
C TRP A 140 4.35 -15.29 12.23
N ARG A 141 4.30 -15.32 13.56
CA ARG A 141 3.76 -16.43 14.31
C ARG A 141 2.28 -16.68 13.96
N GLU A 142 1.90 -17.90 13.61
CA GLU A 142 0.60 -18.22 13.02
C GLU A 142 -0.58 -17.90 13.96
N ASP A 143 -0.45 -18.17 15.26
CA ASP A 143 -1.50 -17.82 16.24
C ASP A 143 -1.74 -16.31 16.30
N ASP A 144 -0.66 -15.53 16.32
CA ASP A 144 -0.73 -14.07 16.37
C ASP A 144 -1.28 -13.52 15.03
N LYS A 145 -0.92 -14.14 13.90
CA LYS A 145 -1.43 -13.83 12.58
C LYS A 145 -2.94 -14.02 12.50
N ASN A 146 -3.42 -15.18 12.87
CA ASN A 146 -4.86 -15.50 12.86
C ASN A 146 -5.65 -14.57 13.76
N PHE A 147 -5.16 -14.28 14.97
CA PHE A 147 -5.77 -13.34 15.92
C PHE A 147 -5.80 -11.91 15.37
N THR A 148 -4.72 -11.48 14.71
CA THR A 148 -4.62 -10.15 14.10
C THR A 148 -5.57 -10.01 12.91
N LEU A 149 -5.59 -10.99 12.02
CA LEU A 149 -6.44 -10.97 10.82
C LEU A 149 -7.94 -11.03 11.14
N ALA A 150 -8.31 -11.61 12.27
CA ALA A 150 -9.71 -11.56 12.74
C ALA A 150 -10.20 -10.13 12.99
N ALA A 151 -9.30 -9.18 13.28
CA ALA A 151 -9.65 -7.77 13.50
C ALA A 151 -9.82 -6.96 12.20
N LEU A 152 -9.44 -7.49 11.03
CA LEU A 152 -9.58 -6.76 9.75
C LEU A 152 -11.02 -6.34 9.46
N LYS A 153 -12.00 -7.17 9.82
CA LYS A 153 -13.44 -6.83 9.66
C LYS A 153 -13.86 -5.59 10.44
N GLU A 154 -13.06 -5.19 11.44
CA GLU A 154 -13.28 -4.00 12.27
C GLU A 154 -12.70 -2.73 11.61
N CYS A 155 -11.82 -2.88 10.61
CA CYS A 155 -11.28 -1.78 9.81
C CYS A 155 -12.35 -1.22 8.85
N ARG A 156 -13.38 -0.61 9.43
CA ARG A 156 -14.51 -0.05 8.68
C ARG A 156 -14.37 1.46 8.60
N ILE A 157 -14.59 2.00 7.40
CA ILE A 157 -14.91 3.41 7.27
C ILE A 157 -16.35 3.55 7.79
N PRO A 158 -16.66 4.53 8.66
CA PRO A 158 -18.05 4.76 9.08
C PRO A 158 -18.91 5.04 7.85
N ALA A 159 -19.66 4.04 7.41
CA ALA A 159 -20.55 4.16 6.27
C ALA A 159 -21.97 4.33 6.79
N LYS A 160 -22.62 5.41 6.38
CA LYS A 160 -24.02 5.68 6.72
C LYS A 160 -25.02 4.83 5.91
N LYS A 161 -24.56 4.02 4.93
CA LYS A 161 -25.40 3.23 4.01
C LYS A 161 -25.04 1.74 4.09
N THR A 162 -26.07 0.89 4.26
CA THR A 162 -25.94 -0.57 4.40
C THR A 162 -25.19 -1.26 3.25
N GLY A 163 -25.47 -0.92 1.99
CA GLY A 163 -24.79 -1.53 0.83
C GLY A 163 -23.28 -1.22 0.74
N LEU A 164 -22.86 -0.05 1.24
CA LEU A 164 -21.44 0.29 1.31
C LEU A 164 -20.73 -0.52 2.41
N GLN A 165 -21.42 -0.86 3.49
CA GLN A 165 -20.84 -1.71 4.56
C GLN A 165 -20.54 -3.12 4.08
N GLU A 166 -21.40 -3.71 3.27
CA GLU A 166 -21.17 -5.04 2.68
C GLU A 166 -19.99 -5.03 1.72
N SER A 167 -19.91 -4.04 0.84
CA SER A 167 -18.76 -3.88 -0.06
C SER A 167 -17.43 -3.73 0.70
N ILE A 168 -17.42 -2.96 1.79
CA ILE A 168 -16.23 -2.82 2.64
C ILE A 168 -15.89 -4.15 3.33
N LEU A 169 -16.87 -4.89 3.82
CA LEU A 169 -16.63 -6.19 4.44
C LEU A 169 -16.04 -7.20 3.45
N ASN A 170 -16.59 -7.23 2.23
CA ASN A 170 -16.06 -8.07 1.16
C ASN A 170 -14.60 -7.71 0.83
N ARG A 171 -14.27 -6.42 0.74
CA ARG A 171 -12.90 -5.96 0.57
C ARG A 171 -11.99 -6.44 1.71
N ARG A 172 -12.42 -6.36 2.99
CA ARG A 172 -11.64 -6.84 4.16
C ARG A 172 -11.41 -8.35 4.12
N ASN A 173 -12.39 -9.12 3.68
CA ASN A 173 -12.24 -10.56 3.49
C ASN A 173 -11.21 -10.90 2.40
N MET A 174 -11.21 -10.15 1.29
CA MET A 174 -10.22 -10.32 0.22
C MET A 174 -8.82 -9.91 0.68
N GLU A 175 -8.68 -8.78 1.38
CA GLU A 175 -7.40 -8.34 1.96
C GLU A 175 -6.86 -9.37 2.97
N LYS A 176 -7.72 -10.01 3.75
CA LYS A 176 -7.36 -11.14 4.60
C LYS A 176 -6.77 -12.30 3.78
N SER A 177 -7.39 -12.63 2.66
CA SER A 177 -6.90 -13.69 1.77
C SER A 177 -5.57 -13.33 1.11
N ILE A 178 -5.36 -12.07 0.74
CA ILE A 178 -4.09 -11.55 0.22
C ILE A 178 -2.98 -11.70 1.27
N ILE A 179 -3.25 -11.27 2.51
CA ILE A 179 -2.27 -11.36 3.61
C ILE A 179 -1.92 -12.81 3.94
N ASN A 180 -2.88 -13.72 3.82
CA ASN A 180 -2.67 -15.16 3.99
C ASN A 180 -2.04 -15.85 2.77
N GLU A 181 -1.82 -15.11 1.68
CA GLU A 181 -1.31 -15.65 0.40
C GLU A 181 -2.19 -16.77 -0.17
N THR A 182 -3.47 -16.78 0.19
CA THR A 182 -4.46 -17.74 -0.31
C THR A 182 -5.30 -17.16 -1.46
N PHE A 183 -5.13 -15.88 -1.76
CA PHE A 183 -5.83 -15.21 -2.85
C PHE A 183 -5.16 -15.54 -4.18
N LYS A 184 -5.95 -16.06 -5.12
CA LYS A 184 -5.55 -16.26 -6.51
C LYS A 184 -6.32 -15.26 -7.37
N PHE A 185 -5.61 -14.50 -8.17
CA PHE A 185 -6.17 -13.57 -9.16
C PHE A 185 -6.61 -14.29 -10.41
#